data_ba7f31f74e3f6b776e0460204a0886c3
#
_entry.id   ba7f31f74e3f6b776e0460204a0886c3
#
_cell.length_a   1.000
_cell.length_b   1.000
_cell.length_c   1.000
_cell.angle_alpha   90.00
_cell.angle_beta   90.00
_cell.angle_gamma   90.00
#
_symmetry.space_group_name_H-M   'P 1'
#
loop_
_entity.id
_entity.type
_entity.pdbx_description
1 polymer ?
#
loop_
_entity_poly.entity_id
_entity_poly.type
_entity_poly.pdbx_seq_one_letter_code
_entity_poly.pdbx_strand_id
1 'polypeptide(L)'
;MLHNHRVFRYRIITNFHCNCNCYFCFQPEKSKKILDIEKMEETMKKVGKLERATIMGGESLLLSNIVDYFKVVNKYVNTICLVTNGTKLTEDLTKQLVENGLEEMAISISSMEQYIERREQILIAKKYVPNLRINLPKSWESTGEKLYKLIDTILEDDIGVVVCEDLMGRYNLTYKDSYEDLLYGMGAKLLRSDGHNFFTFEWKGKEFGLFGYHGDKKAKADTEEAGYEKTDIIIAPNCHSDELYSHKVYSVWEDYCNDIGNYDLA
;
A
#
# COMPACT_ATOMS: atom_id res chain seq x y z
N MET A 1 -0.36 12.81 27.18
CA MET A 1 -1.63 12.06 27.21
C MET A 1 -2.13 11.94 25.80
N LEU A 2 -2.07 10.74 25.23
CA LEU A 2 -2.63 10.43 23.89
C LEU A 2 -4.15 10.30 24.07
N HIS A 3 -4.85 11.42 24.10
CA HIS A 3 -6.29 11.40 24.15
C HIS A 3 -6.86 11.01 22.78
N ASN A 4 -7.55 9.88 22.74
CA ASN A 4 -8.40 9.38 21.65
C ASN A 4 -7.73 8.95 20.33
N HIS A 5 -6.43 8.70 20.27
CA HIS A 5 -5.82 8.06 19.11
C HIS A 5 -5.99 6.54 19.21
N ARG A 6 -6.72 5.95 18.27
CA ARG A 6 -6.75 4.50 18.13
C ARG A 6 -5.60 4.06 17.24
N VAL A 7 -4.51 3.59 17.84
CA VAL A 7 -3.43 2.93 17.10
C VAL A 7 -4.03 1.73 16.36
N PHE A 8 -3.90 1.72 15.05
CA PHE A 8 -4.63 0.78 14.21
C PHE A 8 -3.75 -0.30 13.62
N ARG A 9 -2.55 0.05 13.13
CA ARG A 9 -1.69 -0.89 12.41
C ARG A 9 -0.23 -0.49 12.46
N TYR A 10 0.62 -1.49 12.17
CA TYR A 10 2.00 -1.24 11.78
C TYR A 10 2.12 -1.00 10.29
N ARG A 11 2.94 -0.02 9.90
CA ARG A 11 3.50 0.11 8.55
C ARG A 11 4.99 -0.14 8.63
N ILE A 12 5.44 -1.22 8.03
CA ILE A 12 6.82 -1.69 8.13
C ILE A 12 7.50 -1.48 6.78
N ILE A 13 8.42 -0.52 6.75
CA ILE A 13 9.25 -0.22 5.59
C ILE A 13 10.52 -1.06 5.72
N THR A 14 10.60 -2.17 5.00
CA THR A 14 11.70 -3.13 5.17
C THR A 14 13.03 -2.65 4.59
N ASN A 15 12.99 -1.85 3.53
CA ASN A 15 14.17 -1.32 2.86
C ASN A 15 13.80 -0.11 1.99
N PHE A 16 14.84 0.60 1.51
CA PHE A 16 14.69 1.68 0.52
C PHE A 16 15.22 1.30 -0.86
N HIS A 17 15.64 0.04 -1.05
CA HIS A 17 16.06 -0.47 -2.34
C HIS A 17 14.86 -0.99 -3.15
N CYS A 18 14.84 -0.65 -4.45
CA CYS A 18 13.80 -1.13 -5.37
C CYS A 18 14.41 -1.35 -6.76
N ASN A 19 13.95 -2.37 -7.45
CA ASN A 19 14.33 -2.67 -8.84
C ASN A 19 13.43 -1.98 -9.88
N CYS A 20 12.43 -1.21 -9.45
CA CYS A 20 11.60 -0.37 -10.30
C CYS A 20 11.92 1.12 -10.08
N ASN A 21 11.69 1.93 -11.11
CA ASN A 21 11.86 3.38 -11.07
C ASN A 21 10.55 4.08 -11.43
N CYS A 22 9.50 3.83 -10.61
CA CYS A 22 8.19 4.40 -10.84
C CYS A 22 8.23 5.91 -10.56
N TYR A 23 7.74 6.73 -11.50
CA TYR A 23 7.72 8.18 -11.35
C TYR A 23 6.74 8.66 -10.26
N PHE A 24 5.74 7.86 -9.91
CA PHE A 24 4.77 8.11 -8.83
C PHE A 24 5.24 7.56 -7.47
N CYS A 25 6.48 7.10 -7.35
CA CYS A 25 6.97 6.46 -6.14
C CYS A 25 7.04 7.45 -4.98
N PHE A 26 6.46 7.10 -3.84
CA PHE A 26 6.58 7.89 -2.61
C PHE A 26 8.01 7.90 -2.06
N GLN A 27 8.85 6.92 -2.45
CA GLN A 27 10.26 6.80 -2.11
C GLN A 27 11.12 7.08 -3.36
N PRO A 28 11.29 8.35 -3.76
CA PRO A 28 12.01 8.69 -4.99
C PRO A 28 13.49 8.34 -4.89
N GLU A 29 14.10 8.50 -3.73
CA GLU A 29 15.49 8.15 -3.51
C GLU A 29 15.65 6.70 -3.09
N LYS A 30 16.42 5.97 -3.88
CA LYS A 30 16.74 4.59 -3.60
C LYS A 30 18.04 4.51 -2.80
N SER A 31 18.03 3.75 -1.72
CA SER A 31 19.23 3.50 -0.94
C SER A 31 19.35 2.03 -0.56
N LYS A 32 20.52 1.61 -0.09
CA LYS A 32 20.75 0.24 0.37
C LYS A 32 20.36 0.02 1.84
N LYS A 33 19.70 0.97 2.46
CA LYS A 33 19.30 0.84 3.87
C LYS A 33 18.23 -0.21 4.03
N ILE A 34 18.42 -1.06 5.00
CA ILE A 34 17.55 -2.20 5.34
C ILE A 34 17.17 -2.06 6.81
N LEU A 35 15.92 -2.32 7.12
CA LEU A 35 15.42 -2.37 8.48
C LEU A 35 16.04 -3.56 9.23
N ASP A 36 16.57 -3.29 10.39
CA ASP A 36 17.07 -4.34 11.28
C ASP A 36 15.90 -5.06 11.96
N ILE A 37 15.86 -6.38 11.84
CA ILE A 37 14.75 -7.21 12.33
C ILE A 37 14.67 -7.17 13.86
N GLU A 38 15.80 -7.20 14.57
CA GLU A 38 15.83 -7.23 16.03
C GLU A 38 15.26 -5.94 16.60
N LYS A 39 15.64 -4.81 16.01
CA LYS A 39 15.13 -3.49 16.41
C LYS A 39 13.67 -3.28 16.05
N MET A 40 13.25 -3.81 14.90
CA MET A 40 11.82 -3.85 14.56
C MET A 40 11.06 -4.62 15.63
N GLU A 41 11.54 -5.81 16.03
CA GLU A 41 10.90 -6.61 17.06
C GLU A 41 10.89 -5.91 18.41
N GLU A 42 11.97 -5.23 18.81
CA GLU A 42 12.02 -4.43 20.04
C GLU A 42 10.94 -3.32 20.05
N THR A 43 10.75 -2.64 18.92
CA THR A 43 9.69 -1.64 18.79
C THR A 43 8.32 -2.28 18.90
N MET A 44 8.08 -3.40 18.23
CA MET A 44 6.81 -4.10 18.30
C MET A 44 6.52 -4.65 19.70
N LYS A 45 7.52 -5.11 20.44
CA LYS A 45 7.39 -5.49 21.86
C LYS A 45 6.94 -4.34 22.73
N LYS A 46 7.45 -3.13 22.51
CA LYS A 46 7.07 -1.93 23.28
C LYS A 46 5.64 -1.46 22.98
N VAL A 47 5.24 -1.51 21.73
CA VAL A 47 3.89 -1.09 21.28
C VAL A 47 2.84 -2.13 21.62
N GLY A 48 3.16 -3.41 21.48
CA GLY A 48 2.25 -4.53 21.72
C GLY A 48 1.54 -5.02 20.45
N LYS A 49 0.54 -5.88 20.66
CA LYS A 49 -0.21 -6.50 19.56
C LYS A 49 -1.21 -5.51 18.95
N LEU A 50 -1.19 -5.40 17.62
CA LEU A 50 -2.14 -4.62 16.84
C LEU A 50 -2.95 -5.52 15.90
N GLU A 51 -3.99 -4.96 15.30
CA GLU A 51 -4.87 -5.70 14.41
C GLU A 51 -4.16 -6.07 13.10
N ARG A 52 -3.32 -5.17 12.56
CA ARG A 52 -2.79 -5.33 11.21
C ARG A 52 -1.36 -4.81 11.09
N ALA A 53 -0.58 -5.45 10.22
CA ALA A 53 0.65 -4.90 9.68
C ALA A 53 0.59 -4.81 8.15
N THR A 54 1.15 -3.74 7.61
CA THR A 54 1.44 -3.63 6.18
C THR A 54 2.94 -3.63 5.99
N ILE A 55 3.48 -4.69 5.40
CA ILE A 55 4.89 -4.79 5.01
C ILE A 55 5.05 -4.19 3.63
N MET A 56 5.97 -3.26 3.51
CA MET A 56 6.26 -2.54 2.28
C MET A 56 7.69 -2.00 2.32
N GLY A 57 8.09 -1.19 1.34
CA GLY A 57 9.43 -0.60 1.31
C GLY A 57 9.71 0.01 -0.05
N GLY A 58 10.97 -0.01 -0.49
CA GLY A 58 11.29 0.08 -1.91
C GLY A 58 10.68 -1.12 -2.63
N GLU A 59 11.32 -2.29 -2.50
CA GLU A 59 10.70 -3.58 -2.83
C GLU A 59 11.16 -4.62 -1.80
N SER A 60 10.23 -5.04 -0.97
CA SER A 60 10.53 -5.97 0.14
C SER A 60 11.00 -7.33 -0.32
N LEU A 61 10.52 -7.82 -1.48
CA LEU A 61 10.87 -9.13 -2.02
C LEU A 61 12.30 -9.20 -2.61
N LEU A 62 13.05 -8.09 -2.59
CA LEU A 62 14.48 -8.11 -2.89
C LEU A 62 15.34 -8.58 -1.70
N LEU A 63 14.77 -8.65 -0.51
CA LEU A 63 15.46 -9.12 0.67
C LEU A 63 15.47 -10.66 0.70
N SER A 64 16.66 -11.26 0.76
CA SER A 64 16.79 -12.71 0.84
C SER A 64 16.21 -13.32 2.13
N ASN A 65 16.09 -12.51 3.17
CA ASN A 65 15.55 -12.88 4.48
C ASN A 65 14.14 -12.32 4.74
N ILE A 66 13.38 -11.98 3.70
CA ILE A 66 12.04 -11.39 3.87
C ILE A 66 11.11 -12.26 4.72
N VAL A 67 11.20 -13.57 4.62
CA VAL A 67 10.40 -14.51 5.42
C VAL A 67 10.62 -14.32 6.92
N ASP A 68 11.82 -13.92 7.35
CA ASP A 68 12.09 -13.71 8.78
C ASP A 68 11.37 -12.46 9.31
N TYR A 69 11.15 -11.43 8.48
CA TYR A 69 10.27 -10.31 8.86
C TYR A 69 8.84 -10.80 9.12
N PHE A 70 8.32 -11.67 8.25
CA PHE A 70 6.96 -12.22 8.43
C PHE A 70 6.85 -13.04 9.71
N LYS A 71 7.84 -13.90 10.03
CA LYS A 71 7.88 -14.67 11.27
C LYS A 71 7.82 -13.79 12.51
N VAL A 72 8.53 -12.66 12.49
CA VAL A 72 8.51 -11.71 13.62
C VAL A 72 7.18 -11.00 13.68
N VAL A 73 6.73 -10.40 12.57
CA VAL A 73 5.51 -9.59 12.51
C VAL A 73 4.28 -10.40 12.90
N ASN A 74 4.20 -11.68 12.51
CA ASN A 74 3.09 -12.58 12.81
C ASN A 74 2.84 -12.78 14.32
N LYS A 75 3.85 -12.53 15.16
CA LYS A 75 3.69 -12.58 16.62
C LYS A 75 2.89 -11.41 17.18
N TYR A 76 2.87 -10.29 16.46
CA TYR A 76 2.38 -9.00 16.96
C TYR A 76 1.15 -8.45 16.23
N VAL A 77 0.60 -9.20 15.28
CA VAL A 77 -0.62 -8.78 14.55
C VAL A 77 -1.56 -9.95 14.32
N ASN A 78 -2.79 -9.64 13.93
CA ASN A 78 -3.76 -10.64 13.50
C ASN A 78 -3.70 -10.83 11.97
N THR A 79 -3.40 -9.77 11.21
CA THR A 79 -3.38 -9.79 9.74
C THR A 79 -2.10 -9.16 9.19
N ILE A 80 -1.43 -9.84 8.27
CA ILE A 80 -0.29 -9.29 7.54
C ILE A 80 -0.70 -9.02 6.09
N CYS A 81 -0.45 -7.79 5.64
CA CYS A 81 -0.57 -7.37 4.24
C CYS A 81 0.82 -7.10 3.67
N LEU A 82 1.10 -7.59 2.47
CA LEU A 82 2.30 -7.23 1.69
C LEU A 82 1.93 -6.30 0.55
N VAL A 83 2.68 -5.21 0.39
CA VAL A 83 2.64 -4.37 -0.82
C VAL A 83 3.93 -4.59 -1.59
N THR A 84 3.83 -4.98 -2.85
CA THR A 84 4.96 -5.35 -3.71
C THR A 84 4.74 -4.93 -5.16
N ASN A 85 5.82 -4.77 -5.92
CA ASN A 85 5.73 -4.64 -7.37
C ASN A 85 5.56 -6.00 -8.10
N GLY A 86 5.66 -7.12 -7.38
CA GLY A 86 5.43 -8.47 -7.88
C GLY A 86 6.56 -9.10 -8.71
N THR A 87 7.61 -8.36 -9.08
CA THR A 87 8.66 -8.83 -10.00
C THR A 87 9.51 -9.98 -9.46
N LYS A 88 9.46 -10.22 -8.16
CA LYS A 88 10.24 -11.28 -7.48
C LYS A 88 9.37 -12.40 -6.90
N LEU A 89 8.08 -12.39 -7.21
CA LEU A 89 7.19 -13.46 -6.78
C LEU A 89 7.56 -14.77 -7.47
N THR A 90 7.66 -15.81 -6.67
CA THR A 90 7.75 -17.20 -7.10
C THR A 90 6.75 -18.03 -6.31
N GLU A 91 6.41 -19.22 -6.79
CA GLU A 91 5.48 -20.09 -6.10
C GLU A 91 5.99 -20.48 -4.71
N ASP A 92 7.25 -20.84 -4.60
CA ASP A 92 7.90 -21.24 -3.35
C ASP A 92 7.91 -20.10 -2.32
N LEU A 93 8.34 -18.88 -2.74
CA LEU A 93 8.32 -17.72 -1.87
C LEU A 93 6.91 -17.38 -1.41
N THR A 94 5.93 -17.42 -2.33
CA THR A 94 4.53 -17.13 -1.99
C THR A 94 4.01 -18.09 -0.93
N LYS A 95 4.28 -19.39 -1.06
CA LYS A 95 3.91 -20.39 -0.04
C LYS A 95 4.55 -20.08 1.31
N GLN A 96 5.86 -19.83 1.33
CA GLN A 96 6.58 -19.51 2.57
C GLN A 96 6.00 -18.27 3.26
N LEU A 97 5.63 -17.22 2.51
CA LEU A 97 5.03 -16.02 3.07
C LEU A 97 3.64 -16.31 3.67
N VAL A 98 2.81 -17.09 2.98
CA VAL A 98 1.49 -17.51 3.47
C VAL A 98 1.61 -18.37 4.74
N GLU A 99 2.51 -19.33 4.76
CA GLU A 99 2.80 -20.16 5.94
C GLU A 99 3.28 -19.34 7.16
N ASN A 100 3.84 -18.15 6.90
CA ASN A 100 4.28 -17.21 7.94
C ASN A 100 3.32 -16.03 8.15
N GLY A 101 2.04 -16.17 7.79
CA GLY A 101 0.98 -15.27 8.19
C GLY A 101 0.59 -14.22 7.14
N LEU A 102 1.06 -14.32 5.90
CA LEU A 102 0.56 -13.47 4.83
C LEU A 102 -0.90 -13.81 4.53
N GLU A 103 -1.80 -12.87 4.74
CA GLU A 103 -3.23 -13.00 4.43
C GLU A 103 -3.65 -12.13 3.27
N GLU A 104 -3.01 -10.97 3.11
CA GLU A 104 -3.34 -10.02 2.06
C GLU A 104 -2.12 -9.65 1.24
N MET A 105 -2.27 -9.57 -0.07
CA MET A 105 -1.23 -9.07 -0.95
C MET A 105 -1.80 -8.03 -1.90
N ALA A 106 -1.11 -6.90 -2.01
CA ALA A 106 -1.39 -5.86 -2.98
C ALA A 106 -0.21 -5.75 -3.96
N ILE A 107 -0.45 -6.09 -5.22
CA ILE A 107 0.57 -5.97 -6.28
C ILE A 107 0.33 -4.65 -7.01
N SER A 108 1.36 -3.80 -7.09
CA SER A 108 1.27 -2.50 -7.75
C SER A 108 1.52 -2.65 -9.26
N ILE A 109 0.53 -2.27 -10.06
CA ILE A 109 0.54 -2.29 -11.51
C ILE A 109 0.11 -0.91 -12.00
N SER A 110 0.83 -0.31 -12.94
CA SER A 110 0.50 1.02 -13.48
C SER A 110 0.11 1.03 -14.95
N SER A 111 0.26 -0.10 -15.66
CA SER A 111 -0.12 -0.21 -17.07
C SER A 111 -0.55 -1.62 -17.45
N MET A 112 -1.19 -1.75 -18.61
CA MET A 112 -1.59 -3.04 -19.18
C MET A 112 -0.36 -3.90 -19.50
N GLU A 113 0.71 -3.30 -20.00
CA GLU A 113 1.97 -4.00 -20.31
C GLU A 113 2.54 -4.65 -19.05
N GLN A 114 2.59 -3.91 -17.94
CA GLN A 114 3.06 -4.45 -16.66
C GLN A 114 2.16 -5.59 -16.16
N TYR A 115 0.84 -5.47 -16.37
CA TYR A 115 -0.09 -6.53 -15.97
C TYR A 115 0.17 -7.81 -16.78
N ILE A 116 0.30 -7.70 -18.09
CA ILE A 116 0.56 -8.84 -18.98
C ILE A 116 1.91 -9.47 -18.64
N GLU A 117 2.96 -8.66 -18.47
CA GLU A 117 4.31 -9.12 -18.12
C GLU A 117 4.35 -9.93 -16.82
N ARG A 118 3.53 -9.55 -15.85
CA ARG A 118 3.53 -10.14 -14.49
C ARG A 118 2.35 -11.09 -14.24
N ARG A 119 1.53 -11.33 -15.24
CA ARG A 119 0.28 -12.09 -15.08
C ARG A 119 0.51 -13.50 -14.53
N GLU A 120 1.60 -14.17 -14.95
CA GLU A 120 1.93 -15.49 -14.42
C GLU A 120 2.19 -15.44 -12.91
N GLN A 121 3.02 -14.51 -12.45
CA GLN A 121 3.32 -14.30 -11.03
C GLN A 121 2.07 -13.90 -10.23
N ILE A 122 1.23 -13.08 -10.82
CA ILE A 122 -0.05 -12.66 -10.22
C ILE A 122 -0.98 -13.86 -10.04
N LEU A 123 -1.09 -14.73 -11.05
CA LEU A 123 -1.92 -15.93 -10.97
C LEU A 123 -1.35 -16.97 -9.98
N ILE A 124 -0.02 -17.05 -9.85
CA ILE A 124 0.62 -17.83 -8.78
C ILE A 124 0.21 -17.27 -7.41
N ALA A 125 0.33 -15.95 -7.21
CA ALA A 125 -0.09 -15.33 -5.95
C ALA A 125 -1.59 -15.60 -5.68
N LYS A 126 -2.46 -15.46 -6.68
CA LYS A 126 -3.90 -15.74 -6.56
C LYS A 126 -4.19 -17.15 -6.05
N LYS A 127 -3.39 -18.13 -6.42
CA LYS A 127 -3.59 -19.52 -6.02
C LYS A 127 -3.39 -19.75 -4.52
N TYR A 128 -2.52 -18.98 -3.89
CA TYR A 128 -2.09 -19.23 -2.51
C TYR A 128 -2.49 -18.13 -1.51
N VAL A 129 -2.53 -16.87 -1.95
CA VAL A 129 -2.84 -15.74 -1.07
C VAL A 129 -4.34 -15.61 -0.88
N PRO A 130 -4.86 -15.63 0.35
CA PRO A 130 -6.30 -15.56 0.60
C PRO A 130 -6.97 -14.31 0.01
N ASN A 131 -6.33 -13.15 0.14
CA ASN A 131 -6.86 -11.88 -0.31
C ASN A 131 -5.85 -11.16 -1.21
N LEU A 132 -5.90 -11.45 -2.51
CA LEU A 132 -5.06 -10.79 -3.51
C LEU A 132 -5.81 -9.61 -4.14
N ARG A 133 -5.13 -8.49 -4.29
CA ARG A 133 -5.60 -7.36 -5.10
C ARG A 133 -4.49 -6.73 -5.91
N ILE A 134 -4.88 -6.06 -6.97
CA ILE A 134 -4.01 -5.16 -7.72
C ILE A 134 -4.27 -3.72 -7.27
N ASN A 135 -3.23 -3.03 -6.86
CA ASN A 135 -3.26 -1.58 -6.70
C ASN A 135 -2.90 -0.94 -8.04
N LEU A 136 -3.77 -0.07 -8.53
CA LEU A 136 -3.57 0.74 -9.74
C LEU A 136 -3.24 2.18 -9.35
N PRO A 137 -1.96 2.52 -9.10
CA PRO A 137 -1.57 3.89 -8.82
C PRO A 137 -1.85 4.78 -10.02
N LYS A 138 -2.28 6.02 -9.79
CA LYS A 138 -2.52 7.00 -10.83
C LYS A 138 -1.27 7.16 -11.69
N SER A 139 -1.41 6.98 -12.97
CA SER A 139 -0.32 7.05 -13.93
C SER A 139 -0.80 7.59 -15.27
N TRP A 140 0.09 8.13 -16.08
CA TRP A 140 -0.24 8.57 -17.44
C TRP A 140 -0.66 7.43 -18.36
N GLU A 141 -0.28 6.21 -17.99
CA GLU A 141 -0.60 5.00 -18.75
C GLU A 141 -1.94 4.38 -18.38
N SER A 142 -2.50 4.79 -17.23
CA SER A 142 -3.76 4.29 -16.70
C SER A 142 -4.84 5.38 -16.65
N THR A 143 -5.17 6.00 -17.78
CA THR A 143 -6.19 7.04 -17.91
C THR A 143 -7.24 6.68 -18.96
N GLY A 144 -8.47 7.16 -18.78
CA GLY A 144 -9.56 6.98 -19.72
C GLY A 144 -9.77 5.52 -20.10
N GLU A 145 -9.90 5.23 -21.38
CA GLU A 145 -10.15 3.88 -21.89
C GLU A 145 -9.08 2.86 -21.51
N LYS A 146 -7.81 3.28 -21.35
CA LYS A 146 -6.73 2.39 -20.92
C LYS A 146 -6.95 1.89 -19.49
N LEU A 147 -7.37 2.78 -18.58
CA LEU A 147 -7.72 2.42 -17.23
C LEU A 147 -8.90 1.43 -17.21
N TYR A 148 -9.95 1.73 -17.95
CA TYR A 148 -11.14 0.87 -18.01
C TYR A 148 -10.81 -0.54 -18.49
N LYS A 149 -10.02 -0.63 -19.55
CA LYS A 149 -9.58 -1.89 -20.12
C LYS A 149 -8.71 -2.70 -19.15
N LEU A 150 -7.85 -2.00 -18.40
CA LEU A 150 -6.99 -2.63 -17.39
C LEU A 150 -7.83 -3.16 -16.22
N ILE A 151 -8.76 -2.36 -15.69
CA ILE A 151 -9.68 -2.81 -14.63
C ILE A 151 -10.48 -4.02 -15.10
N ASP A 152 -11.05 -3.97 -16.31
CA ASP A 152 -11.85 -5.06 -16.88
C ASP A 152 -11.04 -6.35 -16.96
N THR A 153 -9.84 -6.28 -17.52
CA THR A 153 -8.94 -7.43 -17.66
C THR A 153 -8.57 -8.06 -16.31
N ILE A 154 -8.29 -7.23 -15.29
CA ILE A 154 -7.96 -7.74 -13.96
C ILE A 154 -9.19 -8.40 -13.31
N LEU A 155 -10.36 -7.77 -13.45
CA LEU A 155 -11.61 -8.32 -12.95
C LEU A 155 -12.03 -9.60 -13.66
N GLU A 156 -11.71 -9.77 -14.96
CA GLU A 156 -11.92 -11.02 -15.69
C GLU A 156 -11.07 -12.17 -15.12
N ASP A 157 -9.87 -11.88 -14.64
CA ASP A 157 -9.03 -12.84 -13.92
C ASP A 157 -9.55 -13.11 -12.48
N ASP A 158 -10.68 -12.51 -12.08
CA ASP A 158 -11.29 -12.63 -10.76
C ASP A 158 -10.30 -12.23 -9.64
N ILE A 159 -9.66 -11.08 -9.80
CA ILE A 159 -8.72 -10.47 -8.86
C ILE A 159 -9.28 -9.12 -8.41
N GLY A 160 -9.16 -8.82 -7.11
CA GLY A 160 -9.57 -7.54 -6.57
C GLY A 160 -8.76 -6.38 -7.14
N VAL A 161 -9.40 -5.23 -7.34
CA VAL A 161 -8.75 -4.02 -7.84
C VAL A 161 -8.95 -2.88 -6.85
N VAL A 162 -7.90 -2.12 -6.60
CA VAL A 162 -7.97 -0.82 -5.91
C VAL A 162 -7.28 0.22 -6.77
N VAL A 163 -8.05 1.15 -7.27
CA VAL A 163 -7.52 2.32 -7.97
C VAL A 163 -7.05 3.33 -6.93
N CYS A 164 -5.82 3.83 -7.07
CA CYS A 164 -5.22 4.75 -6.12
C CYS A 164 -4.98 6.10 -6.77
N GLU A 165 -5.60 7.16 -6.23
CA GLU A 165 -5.30 8.53 -6.63
C GLU A 165 -3.84 8.88 -6.36
N ASP A 166 -3.35 9.97 -6.97
CA ASP A 166 -2.02 10.51 -6.68
C ASP A 166 -1.97 11.03 -5.24
N LEU A 167 -1.58 10.15 -4.33
CA LEU A 167 -1.56 10.41 -2.90
C LEU A 167 -0.59 11.52 -2.48
N MET A 168 0.36 11.84 -3.33
CA MET A 168 1.47 12.71 -2.94
C MET A 168 1.40 14.09 -3.58
N GLY A 169 0.59 14.27 -4.61
CA GLY A 169 0.52 15.54 -5.37
C GLY A 169 1.87 15.98 -5.95
N ARG A 170 2.90 15.13 -5.83
CA ARG A 170 4.29 15.49 -6.14
C ARG A 170 4.55 15.74 -7.61
N TYR A 171 3.71 15.18 -8.45
CA TYR A 171 4.00 15.14 -9.88
C TYR A 171 3.17 16.08 -10.72
N ASN A 172 2.37 16.98 -10.08
CA ASN A 172 1.50 17.87 -10.85
C ASN A 172 0.90 17.10 -12.05
N LEU A 173 0.50 15.87 -11.79
CA LEU A 173 -0.26 15.12 -12.77
C LEU A 173 -1.57 15.88 -12.92
N THR A 174 -1.51 16.96 -13.71
CA THR A 174 -2.63 17.81 -14.08
C THR A 174 -3.58 17.01 -14.98
N TYR A 175 -4.00 15.85 -14.48
CA TYR A 175 -5.21 15.25 -14.98
C TYR A 175 -6.32 16.11 -14.44
N LYS A 176 -7.00 16.78 -15.36
CA LYS A 176 -8.20 17.56 -15.07
C LYS A 176 -9.28 16.70 -14.41
N ASP A 177 -9.19 15.38 -14.61
CA ASP A 177 -10.21 14.45 -14.15
C ASP A 177 -9.65 13.64 -12.98
N SER A 178 -10.36 13.66 -11.86
CA SER A 178 -10.11 12.73 -10.75
C SER A 178 -10.39 11.30 -11.23
N TYR A 179 -9.80 10.30 -10.56
CA TYR A 179 -10.18 8.92 -10.85
C TYR A 179 -11.67 8.67 -10.55
N GLU A 180 -12.23 9.38 -9.58
CA GLU A 180 -13.66 9.31 -9.30
C GLU A 180 -14.50 9.72 -10.52
N ASP A 181 -14.16 10.85 -11.15
CA ASP A 181 -14.85 11.31 -12.38
C ASP A 181 -14.69 10.31 -13.53
N LEU A 182 -13.48 9.74 -13.68
CA LEU A 182 -13.23 8.68 -14.66
C LEU A 182 -14.10 7.45 -14.39
N LEU A 183 -14.20 7.00 -13.14
CA LEU A 183 -15.01 5.85 -12.77
C LEU A 183 -16.49 6.08 -13.04
N TYR A 184 -17.01 7.24 -12.72
CA TYR A 184 -18.39 7.61 -13.11
C TYR A 184 -18.54 7.66 -14.63
N GLY A 185 -17.54 8.20 -15.34
CA GLY A 185 -17.52 8.25 -16.81
C GLY A 185 -17.56 6.88 -17.48
N MET A 186 -17.00 5.85 -16.85
CA MET A 186 -17.10 4.45 -17.35
C MET A 186 -18.45 3.78 -16.98
N GLY A 187 -19.29 4.45 -16.20
CA GLY A 187 -20.56 3.91 -15.72
C GLY A 187 -20.49 3.10 -14.44
N ALA A 188 -19.39 3.20 -13.71
CA ALA A 188 -19.29 2.59 -12.38
C ALA A 188 -20.23 3.29 -11.38
N LYS A 189 -20.78 2.54 -10.44
CA LYS A 189 -21.68 3.05 -9.41
C LYS A 189 -21.02 2.98 -8.06
N LEU A 190 -21.03 4.09 -7.32
CA LEU A 190 -20.60 4.11 -5.93
C LEU A 190 -21.58 3.26 -5.09
N LEU A 191 -21.06 2.27 -4.37
CA LEU A 191 -21.84 1.43 -3.47
C LEU A 191 -21.73 1.89 -2.03
N ARG A 192 -20.51 2.19 -1.56
CA ARG A 192 -20.25 2.57 -0.16
C ARG A 192 -18.95 3.33 -0.01
N SER A 193 -18.87 4.12 1.07
CA SER A 193 -17.65 4.76 1.55
C SER A 193 -17.36 4.25 2.96
N ASP A 194 -16.11 4.00 3.28
CA ASP A 194 -15.69 3.58 4.63
C ASP A 194 -15.31 4.75 5.55
N GLY A 195 -15.51 5.98 5.08
CA GLY A 195 -15.16 7.18 5.82
C GLY A 195 -13.65 7.46 5.95
N HIS A 196 -12.79 6.73 5.22
CA HIS A 196 -11.33 6.83 5.29
C HIS A 196 -10.68 6.98 3.92
N ASN A 197 -11.28 7.77 3.06
CA ASN A 197 -10.82 7.95 1.69
C ASN A 197 -10.82 6.64 0.87
N PHE A 198 -11.56 5.64 1.30
CA PHE A 198 -11.76 4.40 0.57
C PHE A 198 -13.22 4.28 0.16
N PHE A 199 -13.43 4.07 -1.13
CA PHE A 199 -14.75 3.95 -1.75
C PHE A 199 -14.84 2.62 -2.46
N THR A 200 -16.00 1.99 -2.42
CA THR A 200 -16.28 0.78 -3.20
C THR A 200 -17.24 1.13 -4.33
N PHE A 201 -16.81 0.80 -5.53
CA PHE A 201 -17.60 0.92 -6.75
C PHE A 201 -18.04 -0.44 -7.26
N GLU A 202 -19.13 -0.46 -8.00
CA GLU A 202 -19.58 -1.61 -8.77
C GLU A 202 -19.52 -1.26 -10.26
N TRP A 203 -18.99 -2.18 -11.05
CA TRP A 203 -19.01 -2.11 -12.50
C TRP A 203 -19.17 -3.50 -13.11
N LYS A 204 -20.12 -3.65 -14.04
CA LYS A 204 -20.44 -4.94 -14.66
C LYS A 204 -20.71 -6.08 -13.65
N GLY A 205 -21.32 -5.75 -12.50
CA GLY A 205 -21.63 -6.72 -11.45
C GLY A 205 -20.44 -7.11 -10.58
N LYS A 206 -19.29 -6.46 -10.70
CA LYS A 206 -18.09 -6.70 -9.88
C LYS A 206 -17.74 -5.48 -9.06
N GLU A 207 -17.34 -5.71 -7.80
CA GLU A 207 -16.89 -4.66 -6.90
C GLU A 207 -15.39 -4.41 -7.03
N PHE A 208 -14.99 -3.14 -6.92
CA PHE A 208 -13.59 -2.74 -6.81
C PHE A 208 -13.45 -1.47 -5.97
N GLY A 209 -12.22 -1.19 -5.50
CA GLY A 209 -11.93 -0.08 -4.62
C GLY A 209 -11.39 1.15 -5.35
N LEU A 210 -11.70 2.33 -4.82
CA LEU A 210 -10.97 3.57 -5.06
C LEU A 210 -10.37 4.03 -3.73
N PHE A 211 -9.07 4.24 -3.70
CA PHE A 211 -8.39 4.92 -2.61
C PHE A 211 -8.09 6.35 -3.06
N GLY A 212 -8.93 7.28 -2.62
CA GLY A 212 -8.86 8.69 -2.97
C GLY A 212 -8.35 9.50 -1.81
N TYR A 213 -7.38 10.38 -2.07
CA TYR A 213 -6.78 11.19 -1.03
C TYR A 213 -7.31 12.62 -1.00
N HIS A 214 -7.66 13.19 -2.13
CA HIS A 214 -8.00 14.60 -2.26
C HIS A 214 -9.46 14.90 -2.60
N GLY A 215 -10.29 13.89 -2.77
CA GLY A 215 -11.59 14.11 -3.35
C GLY A 215 -12.61 14.64 -2.38
N ASP A 216 -12.57 14.23 -1.12
CA ASP A 216 -13.77 14.42 -0.33
C ASP A 216 -13.53 15.14 0.99
N LYS A 217 -13.77 16.46 0.96
CA LYS A 217 -13.98 17.24 2.21
C LYS A 217 -15.02 16.57 3.11
N LYS A 218 -15.93 15.78 2.54
CA LYS A 218 -16.96 15.04 3.24
C LYS A 218 -16.36 13.82 3.96
N ALA A 219 -15.49 13.01 3.32
CA ALA A 219 -14.85 11.89 3.99
C ALA A 219 -13.95 12.35 5.16
N LYS A 220 -13.30 13.51 5.01
CA LYS A 220 -12.54 14.13 6.09
C LYS A 220 -13.46 14.60 7.21
N ALA A 221 -14.58 15.25 6.88
CA ALA A 221 -15.58 15.68 7.85
C ALA A 221 -16.22 14.48 8.57
N ASP A 222 -16.58 13.42 7.84
CA ASP A 222 -17.15 12.19 8.42
C ASP A 222 -16.16 11.51 9.39
N THR A 223 -14.85 11.58 9.11
CA THR A 223 -13.80 11.05 10.00
C THR A 223 -13.62 11.92 11.25
N GLU A 224 -13.66 13.24 11.09
CA GLU A 224 -13.60 14.19 12.21
C GLU A 224 -14.85 14.10 13.09
N GLU A 225 -16.02 13.94 12.49
CA GLU A 225 -17.29 13.78 13.20
C GLU A 225 -17.39 12.45 13.94
N ALA A 226 -16.80 11.37 13.43
CA ALA A 226 -16.70 10.09 14.10
C ALA A 226 -15.71 10.09 15.28
N GLY A 227 -14.93 11.13 15.47
CA GLY A 227 -14.02 11.30 16.62
C GLY A 227 -12.83 10.33 16.65
N TYR A 228 -12.47 9.73 15.51
CA TYR A 228 -11.37 8.77 15.42
C TYR A 228 -10.23 9.30 14.58
N GLU A 229 -9.16 9.71 15.21
CA GLU A 229 -7.86 9.74 14.52
C GLU A 229 -7.25 8.32 14.51
N LYS A 230 -7.18 7.71 13.35
CA LYS A 230 -6.43 6.46 13.17
C LYS A 230 -4.94 6.80 13.06
N THR A 231 -4.16 6.23 13.95
CA THR A 231 -2.71 6.42 13.97
C THR A 231 -2.01 5.14 13.53
N ASP A 232 -1.15 5.25 12.52
CA ASP A 232 -0.27 4.17 12.12
C ASP A 232 1.06 4.27 12.87
N ILE A 233 1.60 3.13 13.32
CA ILE A 233 2.97 3.04 13.81
C ILE A 233 3.87 2.73 12.61
N ILE A 234 4.72 3.67 12.24
CA ILE A 234 5.66 3.49 11.14
C ILE A 234 6.98 2.98 11.69
N ILE A 235 7.47 1.86 11.16
CA ILE A 235 8.78 1.29 11.45
C ILE A 235 9.55 1.24 10.13
N ALA A 236 10.66 1.97 10.05
CA ALA A 236 11.43 2.12 8.82
C ALA A 236 12.93 2.22 9.11
N PRO A 237 13.81 1.93 8.14
CA PRO A 237 15.22 2.27 8.25
C PRO A 237 15.35 3.78 8.45
N ASN A 238 15.99 4.23 9.53
CA ASN A 238 16.20 5.65 9.75
C ASN A 238 17.26 6.20 8.80
N CYS A 239 16.94 7.26 8.06
CA CYS A 239 17.85 7.85 7.10
C CYS A 239 18.93 8.72 7.72
N HIS A 240 18.75 9.24 8.94
CA HIS A 240 19.52 10.38 9.41
C HIS A 240 20.13 10.32 10.80
N SER A 241 19.94 9.26 11.57
CA SER A 241 20.64 9.14 12.85
C SER A 241 21.04 7.71 13.14
N ASP A 242 22.17 7.55 13.82
CA ASP A 242 22.58 6.30 14.46
C ASP A 242 21.61 5.88 15.59
N GLU A 243 20.71 6.77 15.97
CA GLU A 243 19.52 6.49 16.78
C GLU A 243 18.40 5.91 15.94
N LEU A 244 18.64 4.87 15.37
CA LEU A 244 17.97 3.66 15.04
C LEU A 244 16.46 3.65 15.26
N TYR A 245 15.72 3.64 14.16
CA TYR A 245 14.31 3.26 14.15
C TYR A 245 13.46 4.12 15.06
N SER A 246 13.35 5.37 14.69
CA SER A 246 12.27 6.17 15.27
C SER A 246 10.95 5.53 14.83
N HIS A 247 10.26 4.90 15.77
CA HIS A 247 8.83 4.76 15.63
C HIS A 247 8.25 6.16 15.84
N LYS A 248 8.20 6.95 14.79
CA LYS A 248 7.34 8.12 14.81
C LYS A 248 5.92 7.61 14.65
N VAL A 249 5.05 8.09 15.51
CA VAL A 249 3.63 7.92 15.35
C VAL A 249 3.17 9.04 14.44
N TYR A 250 2.67 8.70 13.26
CA TYR A 250 2.10 9.66 12.34
C TYR A 250 0.59 9.50 12.34
N SER A 251 -0.13 10.59 12.46
CA SER A 251 -1.59 10.57 12.42
C SER A 251 -2.11 10.15 11.05
N VAL A 252 -1.33 10.47 10.00
CA VAL A 252 -1.63 10.10 8.60
C VAL A 252 -0.37 9.64 7.90
N TRP A 253 -0.54 8.72 6.95
CA TRP A 253 0.53 8.25 6.08
C TRP A 253 1.24 9.37 5.32
N GLU A 254 0.54 10.43 5.01
CA GLU A 254 1.09 11.65 4.38
C GLU A 254 2.17 12.33 5.18
N ASP A 255 1.95 12.47 6.49
CA ASP A 255 2.92 13.13 7.36
C ASP A 255 4.25 12.37 7.31
N TYR A 256 4.20 11.03 7.30
CA TYR A 256 5.38 10.22 7.08
C TYR A 256 6.01 10.44 5.71
N CYS A 257 5.21 10.40 4.65
CA CYS A 257 5.71 10.61 3.29
C CYS A 257 6.28 12.02 3.10
N ASN A 258 5.68 13.04 3.73
CA ASN A 258 6.20 14.40 3.74
C ASN A 258 7.51 14.51 4.53
N ASP A 259 7.59 13.82 5.66
CA ASP A 259 8.80 13.81 6.50
C ASP A 259 9.99 13.19 5.74
N ILE A 260 9.79 12.03 5.09
CA ILE A 260 10.85 11.41 4.29
C ILE A 260 11.21 12.16 3.01
N GLY A 261 10.30 12.99 2.48
CA GLY A 261 10.52 13.79 1.28
C GLY A 261 11.15 15.15 1.56
N ASN A 262 11.14 15.62 2.78
CA ASN A 262 11.72 16.89 3.17
C ASN A 262 13.21 16.79 3.55
N TYR A 263 13.77 15.59 3.62
CA TYR A 263 15.16 15.39 4.04
C TYR A 263 16.20 15.70 2.96
N ASP A 264 15.78 15.97 1.72
CA ASP A 264 16.71 16.21 0.60
C ASP A 264 16.91 17.69 0.27
N LEU A 265 16.41 18.60 1.10
CA LEU A 265 16.56 20.04 0.92
C LEU A 265 17.46 20.69 1.98
N ALA A 266 18.21 19.92 2.75
CA ALA A 266 19.16 20.43 3.74
C ALA A 266 20.61 20.07 3.39
#